data_49a1f972a5153436174bf18d19559767
#
_entry.id   49a1f972a5153436174bf18d19559767
#
_cell.length_a   1.000
_cell.length_b   1.000
_cell.length_c   1.000
_cell.angle_alpha   90.00
_cell.angle_beta   90.00
_cell.angle_gamma   90.00
#
_symmetry.space_group_name_H-M   'P 1'
#
loop_
_entity.id
_entity.type
_entity.pdbx_description
1 polymer ?
#
loop_
_entity_poly.entity_id
_entity_poly.type
_entity_poly.pdbx_seq_one_letter_code
_entity_poly.pdbx_strand_id
1 'polypeptide(L)'
;MKRIVSITCLLLAVLFLVGCSGGVSVGGFSSKYMNSNDYEAAVQEVMTYFSSFEGCTLKKIGYAGDAVVKTEAEARGLAPEEVIVLTSTFETDGENHNNGLNPNYTYKDYTWTLTRHTSAGLWEVTDHGYG
;
A
#
# COMPACT_ATOMS: atom_id res chain seq x y z
N MET A 1 27.92 19.94 -3.47
CA MET A 1 28.30 19.05 -2.38
C MET A 1 27.16 18.79 -1.43
N LYS A 2 26.57 19.81 -0.87
CA LYS A 2 25.44 19.64 0.05
C LYS A 2 24.23 18.96 -0.60
N ARG A 3 23.99 19.24 -1.87
CA ARG A 3 22.87 18.63 -2.60
C ARG A 3 23.03 17.14 -2.79
N ILE A 4 24.26 16.69 -3.01
CA ILE A 4 24.54 15.27 -3.17
C ILE A 4 24.29 14.53 -1.86
N VAL A 5 24.66 15.14 -0.75
CA VAL A 5 24.43 14.57 0.58
C VAL A 5 22.94 14.45 0.85
N SER A 6 22.16 15.47 0.49
CA SER A 6 20.71 15.45 0.64
C SER A 6 20.06 14.32 -0.14
N ILE A 7 20.49 14.12 -1.38
CA ILE A 7 19.97 13.06 -2.24
C ILE A 7 20.30 11.70 -1.64
N THR A 8 21.52 11.55 -1.15
CA THR A 8 21.94 10.31 -0.52
C THR A 8 21.10 10.00 0.73
N CYS A 9 20.85 11.02 1.52
CA CYS A 9 20.02 10.86 2.71
C CYS A 9 18.60 10.45 2.35
N LEU A 10 18.07 11.01 1.27
CA LEU A 10 16.73 10.67 0.83
C LEU A 10 16.63 9.20 0.40
N LEU A 11 17.61 8.74 -0.36
CA LEU A 11 17.66 7.35 -0.78
C LEU A 11 17.78 6.41 0.40
N LEU A 12 18.63 6.77 1.36
CA LEU A 12 18.78 6.01 2.58
C LEU A 12 17.49 5.96 3.38
N ALA A 13 16.76 7.06 3.42
CA ALA A 13 15.49 7.11 4.12
C ALA A 13 14.48 6.12 3.52
N VAL A 14 14.43 6.01 2.19
CA VAL A 14 13.54 5.07 1.52
C VAL A 14 13.92 3.63 1.86
N LEU A 15 15.20 3.30 1.76
CA LEU A 15 15.69 1.96 2.10
C LEU A 15 15.45 1.65 3.58
N PHE A 16 15.70 2.62 4.41
CA PHE A 16 15.50 2.49 5.84
C PHE A 16 14.04 2.23 6.17
N LEU A 17 13.15 2.90 5.47
CA LEU A 17 11.72 2.72 5.66
C LEU A 17 11.29 1.29 5.42
N VAL A 18 11.75 0.69 4.32
CA VAL A 18 11.47 -0.72 4.00
C VAL A 18 12.03 -1.62 5.10
N GLY A 19 13.26 -1.34 5.56
CA GLY A 19 13.87 -2.11 6.63
C GLY A 19 13.17 -1.94 7.97
N CYS A 20 12.69 -0.72 8.26
CA CYS A 20 12.03 -0.41 9.52
C CYS A 20 10.60 -0.93 9.59
N SER A 21 10.04 -1.37 8.49
CA SER A 21 8.67 -1.88 8.45
C SER A 21 8.55 -3.28 9.00
N GLY A 22 9.49 -3.72 9.84
CA GLY A 22 9.37 -4.98 10.56
C GLY A 22 9.40 -6.20 9.65
N GLY A 23 10.13 -6.13 8.55
CA GLY A 23 10.24 -7.25 7.64
C GLY A 23 9.13 -7.30 6.60
N VAL A 24 8.39 -6.23 6.41
CA VAL A 24 7.40 -6.16 5.32
C VAL A 24 8.13 -6.13 3.99
N SER A 25 7.74 -7.04 3.10
CA SER A 25 8.28 -7.09 1.75
C SER A 25 7.44 -6.18 0.86
N VAL A 26 8.06 -5.15 0.29
CA VAL A 26 7.38 -4.23 -0.63
C VAL A 26 7.76 -4.61 -2.05
N GLY A 27 6.76 -4.91 -2.87
CA GLY A 27 6.97 -5.31 -4.25
C GLY A 27 7.44 -4.18 -5.14
N GLY A 28 8.02 -4.55 -6.27
CA GLY A 28 8.45 -3.59 -7.27
C GLY A 28 7.26 -2.87 -7.91
N PHE A 29 7.54 -1.75 -8.56
CA PHE A 29 6.49 -0.94 -9.14
C PHE A 29 6.84 -0.47 -10.55
N SER A 30 5.86 -0.58 -11.43
CA SER A 30 5.94 -0.04 -12.78
C SER A 30 4.53 0.32 -13.21
N SER A 31 4.34 1.54 -13.67
CA SER A 31 3.04 2.02 -14.10
C SER A 31 3.18 3.12 -15.14
N LYS A 32 2.24 3.18 -16.07
CA LYS A 32 2.14 4.30 -17.01
C LYS A 32 1.26 5.42 -16.49
N TYR A 33 0.58 5.22 -15.36
CA TYR A 33 -0.35 6.21 -14.81
C TYR A 33 0.26 7.06 -13.71
N MET A 34 1.28 6.56 -13.03
CA MET A 34 1.86 7.27 -11.88
C MET A 34 3.30 6.83 -11.66
N ASN A 35 4.03 7.57 -10.83
CA ASN A 35 5.45 7.32 -10.59
C ASN A 35 5.67 6.57 -9.26
N SER A 36 6.93 6.21 -9.00
CA SER A 36 7.26 5.46 -7.79
C SER A 36 6.99 6.23 -6.49
N ASN A 37 7.05 7.55 -6.53
CA ASN A 37 6.72 8.36 -5.35
C ASN A 37 5.24 8.21 -4.99
N ASP A 38 4.38 8.16 -5.99
CA ASP A 38 2.95 7.93 -5.79
C ASP A 38 2.70 6.57 -5.13
N TYR A 39 3.40 5.56 -5.61
CA TYR A 39 3.30 4.21 -5.07
C TYR A 39 3.78 4.15 -3.62
N GLU A 40 4.93 4.74 -3.35
CA GLU A 40 5.49 4.74 -1.99
C GLU A 40 4.56 5.45 -1.01
N ALA A 41 3.98 6.56 -1.42
CA ALA A 41 3.03 7.28 -0.59
C ALA A 41 1.78 6.43 -0.30
N ALA A 42 1.29 5.70 -1.30
CA ALA A 42 0.15 4.81 -1.12
C ALA A 42 0.48 3.65 -0.17
N VAL A 43 1.67 3.07 -0.30
CA VAL A 43 2.13 2.01 0.61
C VAL A 43 2.15 2.52 2.05
N GLN A 44 2.65 3.74 2.26
CA GLN A 44 2.68 4.35 3.58
C GLN A 44 1.29 4.52 4.16
N GLU A 45 0.34 4.96 3.35
CA GLU A 45 -1.05 5.12 3.79
C GLU A 45 -1.65 3.78 4.21
N VAL A 46 -1.39 2.72 3.44
CA VAL A 46 -1.87 1.39 3.81
C VAL A 46 -1.23 0.92 5.10
N MET A 47 0.07 1.12 5.27
CA MET A 47 0.76 0.72 6.50
C MET A 47 0.19 1.44 7.72
N THR A 48 -0.08 2.73 7.59
CA THR A 48 -0.69 3.52 8.65
C THR A 48 -2.08 2.99 9.00
N TYR A 49 -2.89 2.75 7.98
CA TYR A 49 -4.24 2.21 8.17
C TYR A 49 -4.19 0.83 8.80
N PHE A 50 -3.28 -0.02 8.31
CA PHE A 50 -3.12 -1.39 8.78
C PHE A 50 -2.71 -1.44 10.25
N SER A 51 -2.05 -0.42 10.76
CA SER A 51 -1.64 -0.39 12.18
C SER A 51 -2.82 -0.47 13.14
N SER A 52 -4.03 -0.20 12.66
CA SER A 52 -5.25 -0.34 13.46
C SER A 52 -5.80 -1.78 13.48
N PHE A 53 -5.24 -2.67 12.68
CA PHE A 53 -5.67 -4.07 12.63
C PHE A 53 -5.04 -4.84 13.79
N GLU A 54 -5.79 -5.02 14.85
CA GLU A 54 -5.31 -5.72 16.04
C GLU A 54 -4.96 -7.16 15.73
N GLY A 55 -3.82 -7.61 16.24
CA GLY A 55 -3.38 -9.00 16.10
C GLY A 55 -2.96 -9.40 14.70
N CYS A 56 -2.72 -8.43 13.83
CA CYS A 56 -2.33 -8.68 12.45
C CYS A 56 -0.90 -8.21 12.20
N THR A 57 -0.17 -9.00 11.42
CA THR A 57 1.20 -8.67 11.01
C THR A 57 1.26 -8.63 9.49
N LEU A 58 1.57 -7.45 8.96
CA LEU A 58 1.70 -7.28 7.51
C LEU A 58 3.01 -7.92 7.06
N LYS A 59 2.94 -8.80 6.08
CA LYS A 59 4.10 -9.53 5.58
C LYS A 59 4.55 -9.04 4.22
N LYS A 60 3.61 -8.62 3.38
CA LYS A 60 3.90 -8.31 1.99
C LYS A 60 2.88 -7.32 1.46
N ILE A 61 3.33 -6.38 0.64
CA ILE A 61 2.44 -5.44 -0.04
C ILE A 61 3.03 -5.14 -1.42
N GLY A 62 2.18 -5.02 -2.42
CA GLY A 62 2.61 -4.74 -3.77
C GLY A 62 1.53 -4.08 -4.61
N TYR A 63 1.92 -3.71 -5.81
CA TYR A 63 1.04 -3.06 -6.77
C TYR A 63 0.23 -4.10 -7.53
N ALA A 64 -1.08 -3.87 -7.63
CA ALA A 64 -1.98 -4.82 -8.30
C ALA A 64 -1.86 -4.79 -9.83
N GLY A 65 -1.31 -3.71 -10.39
CA GLY A 65 -1.10 -3.60 -11.83
C GLY A 65 -2.00 -2.55 -12.48
N ASP A 66 -1.55 -2.03 -13.61
CA ASP A 66 -2.26 -0.99 -14.35
C ASP A 66 -3.64 -1.44 -14.86
N ALA A 67 -3.78 -2.70 -15.22
CA ALA A 67 -5.05 -3.22 -15.70
C ALA A 67 -6.12 -3.18 -14.61
N VAL A 68 -5.74 -3.52 -13.39
CA VAL A 68 -6.64 -3.47 -12.23
C VAL A 68 -6.99 -2.02 -11.91
N VAL A 69 -6.00 -1.14 -11.93
CA VAL A 69 -6.21 0.30 -11.68
C VAL A 69 -7.19 0.87 -12.70
N LYS A 70 -7.00 0.56 -13.97
CA LYS A 70 -7.88 1.05 -15.02
C LYS A 70 -9.33 0.61 -14.80
N THR A 71 -9.53 -0.66 -14.50
CA THR A 71 -10.87 -1.21 -14.26
C THR A 71 -11.52 -0.53 -13.05
N GLU A 72 -10.76 -0.37 -11.98
CA GLU A 72 -11.28 0.24 -10.76
C GLU A 72 -11.60 1.72 -10.97
N ALA A 73 -10.75 2.44 -11.69
CA ALA A 73 -10.97 3.84 -12.00
C ALA A 73 -12.25 4.01 -12.81
N GLU A 74 -12.45 3.17 -13.82
CA GLU A 74 -13.65 3.20 -14.63
C GLU A 74 -14.91 2.95 -13.80
N ALA A 75 -14.84 1.97 -12.90
CA ALA A 75 -15.97 1.64 -12.04
C ALA A 75 -16.33 2.79 -11.10
N ARG A 76 -15.37 3.61 -10.73
CA ARG A 76 -15.56 4.73 -9.80
C ARG A 76 -15.77 6.07 -10.51
N GLY A 77 -15.66 6.11 -11.83
CA GLY A 77 -15.76 7.35 -12.58
C GLY A 77 -14.59 8.29 -12.34
N LEU A 78 -13.41 7.73 -12.09
CA LEU A 78 -12.18 8.48 -11.80
C LEU A 78 -11.16 8.26 -12.90
N ALA A 79 -10.18 9.16 -12.99
CA ALA A 79 -9.03 8.97 -13.87
C ALA A 79 -8.10 7.93 -13.24
N PRO A 80 -7.35 7.15 -14.06
CA PRO A 80 -6.43 6.17 -13.52
C PRO A 80 -5.35 6.77 -12.59
N GLU A 81 -5.00 8.03 -12.81
CA GLU A 81 -4.03 8.74 -11.97
C GLU A 81 -4.58 9.07 -10.58
N GLU A 82 -5.89 8.90 -10.40
CA GLU A 82 -6.57 9.20 -9.14
C GLU A 82 -6.86 7.95 -8.31
N VAL A 83 -6.46 6.78 -8.80
CA VAL A 83 -6.73 5.50 -8.14
C VAL A 83 -5.46 4.66 -8.12
N ILE A 84 -5.17 4.03 -7.00
CA ILE A 84 -4.15 2.99 -6.95
C ILE A 84 -4.71 1.78 -6.20
N VAL A 85 -4.38 0.60 -6.67
CA VAL A 85 -4.81 -0.65 -6.05
C VAL A 85 -3.58 -1.43 -5.64
N LEU A 86 -3.51 -1.79 -4.36
CA LEU A 86 -2.43 -2.57 -3.79
C LEU A 86 -2.98 -3.89 -3.29
N THR A 87 -2.14 -4.91 -3.30
CA THR A 87 -2.47 -6.20 -2.70
C THR A 87 -1.50 -6.48 -1.57
N SER A 88 -1.95 -7.22 -0.58
CA SER A 88 -1.11 -7.51 0.58
C SER A 88 -1.34 -8.92 1.08
N THR A 89 -0.36 -9.41 1.83
CA THR A 89 -0.47 -10.64 2.59
C THR A 89 -0.21 -10.29 4.05
N PHE A 90 -1.08 -10.73 4.94
CA PHE A 90 -0.88 -10.55 6.37
C PHE A 90 -1.33 -11.78 7.14
N GLU A 91 -0.82 -11.91 8.35
CA GLU A 91 -1.14 -13.03 9.24
C GLU A 91 -1.84 -12.53 10.48
N THR A 92 -2.78 -13.32 10.97
CA THR A 92 -3.47 -13.02 12.23
C THR A 92 -2.89 -13.88 13.33
N ASP A 93 -2.98 -13.38 14.57
CA ASP A 93 -2.54 -14.13 15.75
C ASP A 93 -3.61 -15.14 16.21
N GLY A 94 -3.37 -15.79 17.34
CA GLY A 94 -4.26 -16.82 17.85
C GLY A 94 -5.50 -16.32 18.58
N GLU A 95 -5.71 -15.01 18.65
CA GLU A 95 -6.81 -14.43 19.41
C GLU A 95 -7.90 -13.91 18.51
N ASN A 96 -9.14 -13.95 19.00
CA ASN A 96 -10.26 -13.37 18.29
C ASN A 96 -10.42 -11.91 18.76
N HIS A 97 -10.18 -10.97 17.86
CA HIS A 97 -10.24 -9.54 18.15
C HIS A 97 -11.57 -8.90 17.75
N ASN A 98 -12.56 -9.72 17.37
CA ASN A 98 -13.89 -9.25 16.94
C ASN A 98 -13.83 -8.27 15.77
N ASN A 99 -12.86 -8.47 14.87
CA ASN A 99 -12.65 -7.60 13.72
C ASN A 99 -13.04 -8.28 12.40
N GLY A 100 -13.75 -9.41 12.47
CA GLY A 100 -14.19 -10.12 11.28
C GLY A 100 -13.14 -11.00 10.64
N LEU A 101 -11.94 -11.07 11.24
CA LEU A 101 -10.85 -11.88 10.73
C LEU A 101 -10.71 -13.16 11.53
N ASN A 102 -10.35 -14.25 10.84
CA ASN A 102 -10.10 -15.53 11.48
C ASN A 102 -8.77 -15.53 12.22
N PRO A 103 -8.69 -16.08 13.42
CA PRO A 103 -7.40 -16.22 14.11
C PRO A 103 -6.53 -17.27 13.44
N ASN A 104 -5.23 -17.16 13.62
CA ASN A 104 -4.22 -18.08 13.09
C ASN A 104 -4.36 -18.29 11.57
N TYR A 105 -4.57 -17.21 10.84
CA TYR A 105 -4.84 -17.30 9.41
C TYR A 105 -3.93 -16.39 8.61
N THR A 106 -3.63 -16.78 7.37
CA THR A 106 -2.86 -15.97 6.44
C THR A 106 -3.80 -15.48 5.34
N TYR A 107 -3.98 -14.18 5.27
CA TYR A 107 -4.78 -13.55 4.23
C TYR A 107 -3.86 -13.16 3.08
N LYS A 108 -4.09 -13.75 1.92
CA LYS A 108 -3.33 -13.46 0.69
C LYS A 108 -4.21 -12.65 -0.25
N ASP A 109 -3.58 -11.78 -1.01
CA ASP A 109 -4.27 -10.95 -1.99
C ASP A 109 -5.37 -10.07 -1.39
N TYR A 110 -5.15 -9.66 -0.15
CA TYR A 110 -6.03 -8.68 0.49
C TYR A 110 -5.84 -7.34 -0.20
N THR A 111 -6.91 -6.80 -0.74
CA THR A 111 -6.86 -5.68 -1.67
C THR A 111 -7.15 -4.35 -0.97
N TRP A 112 -6.38 -3.33 -1.36
CA TRP A 112 -6.52 -1.97 -0.86
C TRP A 112 -6.72 -1.04 -2.05
N THR A 113 -7.79 -0.27 -2.03
CA THR A 113 -8.04 0.74 -3.04
C THR A 113 -7.89 2.10 -2.40
N LEU A 114 -7.00 2.91 -2.98
CA LEU A 114 -6.78 4.28 -2.52
C LEU A 114 -7.15 5.24 -3.63
N THR A 115 -7.72 6.35 -3.24
CA THR A 115 -8.11 7.39 -4.19
C THR A 115 -7.57 8.74 -3.74
N ARG A 116 -7.48 9.66 -4.70
CA ARG A 116 -7.09 11.05 -4.44
C ARG A 116 -7.85 11.93 -5.40
N HIS A 117 -8.03 13.19 -5.03
CA HIS A 117 -8.87 14.10 -5.81
C HIS A 117 -8.20 14.60 -7.09
N THR A 118 -6.88 14.65 -7.08
CA THR A 118 -6.09 15.06 -8.23
C THR A 118 -4.85 14.19 -8.31
N SER A 119 -4.16 14.22 -9.45
CA SER A 119 -2.92 13.47 -9.62
C SER A 119 -1.79 13.93 -8.69
N ALA A 120 -1.97 15.04 -7.99
CA ALA A 120 -1.01 15.56 -7.01
C ALA A 120 -1.55 15.52 -5.59
N GLY A 121 -2.75 14.98 -5.39
CA GLY A 121 -3.39 14.93 -4.08
C GLY A 121 -2.83 13.84 -3.18
N LEU A 122 -3.29 13.85 -1.93
CA LEU A 122 -2.92 12.83 -0.96
C LEU A 122 -3.81 11.60 -1.12
N TRP A 123 -3.21 10.42 -0.99
CA TRP A 123 -3.95 9.18 -1.05
C TRP A 123 -4.80 8.99 0.20
N GLU A 124 -5.95 8.40 0.00
CA GLU A 124 -6.87 8.04 1.08
C GLU A 124 -7.34 6.60 0.83
N VAL A 125 -7.29 5.76 1.86
CA VAL A 125 -7.81 4.41 1.76
C VAL A 125 -9.33 4.49 1.65
N THR A 126 -9.85 4.13 0.50
CA THR A 126 -11.28 4.25 0.19
C THR A 126 -12.00 2.91 0.38
N ASP A 127 -11.30 1.82 0.12
CA ASP A 127 -11.88 0.49 0.25
C ASP A 127 -10.77 -0.52 0.53
N HIS A 128 -11.12 -1.59 1.22
CA HIS A 128 -10.22 -2.71 1.42
C HIS A 128 -11.03 -3.96 1.69
N GLY A 129 -10.48 -5.10 1.33
CA GLY A 129 -11.18 -6.35 1.55
C GLY A 129 -10.49 -7.54 0.95
N TYR A 130 -11.04 -8.69 1.28
CA TYR A 130 -10.58 -9.98 0.80
C TYR A 130 -11.56 -10.47 -0.26
N GLY A 131 -11.02 -10.77 -1.42
CA GLY A 131 -11.94 -11.26 -2.43
C GLY A 131 -11.42 -11.19 -3.83
#